data_cd35728f798a1269eacf63861cb705ed
#
_entry.id   cd35728f798a1269eacf63861cb705ed
#
_cell.length_a   1.000
_cell.length_b   1.000
_cell.length_c   1.000
_cell.angle_alpha   90.00
_cell.angle_beta   90.00
_cell.angle_gamma   90.00
#
_symmetry.space_group_name_H-M   'P 1'
#
loop_
_entity.id
_entity.type
_entity.pdbx_description
1 polymer ?
#
loop_
_entity_poly.entity_id
_entity_poly.type
_entity_poly.pdbx_seq_one_letter_code
_entity_poly.pdbx_strand_id
1 'polypeptide(L)'
;DILFLQEPVLGTDRDSVQPMIQWIESCGDQGKKVITTSQSLKHVYMLPGRHFFVDEEHAEELPENIFSKQEQSGPYMAEKIPARMGDKILLFDPDEIDYIESMQGKNYLHVRQDRFQCSMTMDELCSKLKKFGFFRSHRSYIVNMQRVSEVMKWTKNSYSLRMKGGEEENIPLSKGRIEELKEYYGF
;
A
#
# COMPACT_ATOMS: atom_id res chain seq x y z
N ASP A 1 -23.88 24.01 18.32
CA ASP A 1 -23.67 22.68 18.90
C ASP A 1 -22.32 22.16 18.47
N ILE A 2 -21.60 21.46 19.38
CA ILE A 2 -20.31 20.80 19.10
C ILE A 2 -20.53 19.30 19.28
N LEU A 3 -20.07 18.51 18.30
CA LEU A 3 -20.12 17.07 18.30
C LEU A 3 -18.69 16.52 18.44
N PHE A 4 -18.45 15.65 19.39
CA PHE A 4 -17.18 14.95 19.57
C PHE A 4 -17.33 13.48 19.17
N LEU A 5 -16.44 12.99 18.30
CA LEU A 5 -16.40 11.60 17.87
C LEU A 5 -14.99 11.04 18.12
N GLN A 6 -14.92 10.00 18.93
CA GLN A 6 -13.67 9.27 19.19
C GLN A 6 -13.59 8.06 18.29
N GLU A 7 -12.49 7.89 17.56
CA GLU A 7 -12.22 6.77 16.67
C GLU A 7 -13.40 6.38 15.76
N PRO A 8 -14.01 7.35 15.03
CA PRO A 8 -15.28 7.10 14.33
C PRO A 8 -15.22 6.01 13.27
N VAL A 9 -14.03 5.73 12.71
CA VAL A 9 -13.84 4.70 11.66
C VAL A 9 -13.12 3.45 12.16
N LEU A 10 -12.83 3.34 13.47
CA LEU A 10 -12.18 2.16 14.04
C LEU A 10 -13.15 0.98 14.08
N GLY A 11 -12.73 -0.15 13.52
CA GLY A 11 -13.55 -1.36 13.48
C GLY A 11 -14.73 -1.31 12.51
N THR A 12 -14.85 -0.25 11.70
CA THR A 12 -15.87 -0.13 10.67
C THR A 12 -15.47 -0.95 9.45
N ASP A 13 -16.42 -1.67 8.86
CA ASP A 13 -16.21 -2.30 7.58
C ASP A 13 -16.10 -1.26 6.46
N ARG A 14 -15.57 -1.68 5.31
CA ARG A 14 -15.26 -0.79 4.19
C ARG A 14 -16.50 -0.08 3.62
N ASP A 15 -17.64 -0.73 3.65
CA ASP A 15 -18.88 -0.21 3.07
C ASP A 15 -19.54 0.83 3.98
N SER A 16 -19.27 0.75 5.28
CA SER A 16 -19.82 1.65 6.30
C SER A 16 -19.01 2.94 6.50
N VAL A 17 -17.77 3.01 6.02
CA VAL A 17 -16.91 4.20 6.16
C VAL A 17 -17.45 5.39 5.37
N GLN A 18 -17.88 5.20 4.13
CA GLN A 18 -18.39 6.28 3.27
C GLN A 18 -19.68 6.92 3.79
N PRO A 19 -20.70 6.16 4.20
CA PRO A 19 -21.87 6.73 4.87
C PRO A 19 -21.54 7.55 6.12
N MET A 20 -20.53 7.12 6.91
CA MET A 20 -20.09 7.87 8.08
C MET A 20 -19.43 9.20 7.71
N ILE A 21 -18.57 9.23 6.71
CA ILE A 21 -17.95 10.46 6.21
C ILE A 21 -19.02 11.45 5.73
N GLN A 22 -19.95 10.99 4.90
CA GLN A 22 -21.05 11.80 4.39
C GLN A 22 -21.94 12.36 5.52
N TRP A 23 -22.17 11.57 6.56
CA TRP A 23 -22.91 12.03 7.72
C TRP A 23 -22.15 13.13 8.49
N ILE A 24 -20.82 13.00 8.67
CA ILE A 24 -19.97 14.02 9.29
C ILE A 24 -20.01 15.31 8.48
N GLU A 25 -19.89 15.24 7.16
CA GLU A 25 -19.99 16.39 6.26
C GLU A 25 -21.34 17.07 6.38
N SER A 26 -22.43 16.29 6.38
CA SER A 26 -23.79 16.82 6.52
C SER A 26 -24.02 17.55 7.87
N CYS A 27 -23.34 17.11 8.93
CA CYS A 27 -23.36 17.82 10.21
C CYS A 27 -22.70 19.19 10.11
N GLY A 28 -21.59 19.29 9.36
CA GLY A 28 -20.93 20.59 9.08
C GLY A 28 -21.84 21.52 8.27
N ASP A 29 -22.49 21.01 7.23
CA ASP A 29 -23.44 21.79 6.41
C ASP A 29 -24.64 22.31 7.22
N GLN A 30 -25.03 21.59 8.27
CA GLN A 30 -26.06 22.04 9.22
C GLN A 30 -25.54 23.03 10.26
N GLY A 31 -24.29 23.54 10.14
CA GLY A 31 -23.69 24.50 11.04
C GLY A 31 -23.21 23.94 12.38
N LYS A 32 -23.11 22.62 12.51
CA LYS A 32 -22.52 21.96 13.68
C LYS A 32 -21.00 21.94 13.55
N LYS A 33 -20.29 22.15 14.67
CA LYS A 33 -18.84 21.94 14.75
C LYS A 33 -18.60 20.47 15.11
N VAL A 34 -17.88 19.74 14.27
CA VAL A 34 -17.53 18.34 14.52
C VAL A 34 -16.04 18.24 14.81
N ILE A 35 -15.69 17.61 15.92
CA ILE A 35 -14.32 17.32 16.32
C ILE A 35 -14.20 15.80 16.37
N THR A 36 -13.26 15.26 15.61
CA THR A 36 -12.96 13.81 15.57
C THR A 36 -11.58 13.57 16.13
N THR A 37 -11.37 12.46 16.85
CA THR A 37 -10.05 12.05 17.33
C THR A 37 -9.76 10.62 16.85
N SER A 38 -8.51 10.37 16.45
CA SER A 38 -8.04 9.04 16.08
C SER A 38 -6.54 8.87 16.39
N GLN A 39 -6.14 7.67 16.80
CA GLN A 39 -4.75 7.27 16.98
C GLN A 39 -4.09 6.81 15.67
N SER A 40 -4.88 6.66 14.61
CA SER A 40 -4.41 6.22 13.30
C SER A 40 -4.34 7.40 12.32
N LEU A 41 -3.13 7.73 11.87
CA LEU A 41 -2.92 8.77 10.85
C LEU A 41 -3.71 8.48 9.56
N LYS A 42 -3.83 7.21 9.19
CA LYS A 42 -4.65 6.77 8.06
C LYS A 42 -6.13 7.13 8.27
N HIS A 43 -6.66 6.89 9.45
CA HIS A 43 -8.06 7.23 9.77
C HIS A 43 -8.28 8.74 9.80
N VAL A 44 -7.31 9.50 10.31
CA VAL A 44 -7.36 10.97 10.31
C VAL A 44 -7.54 11.51 8.90
N TYR A 45 -6.73 11.05 7.95
CA TYR A 45 -6.80 11.50 6.56
C TYR A 45 -8.01 10.95 5.77
N MET A 46 -8.76 10.01 6.30
CA MET A 46 -10.04 9.56 5.73
C MET A 46 -11.20 10.48 6.11
N LEU A 47 -11.05 11.26 7.17
CA LEU A 47 -12.10 12.16 7.67
C LEU A 47 -12.02 13.53 7.02
N PRO A 48 -13.15 14.22 6.80
CA PRO A 48 -13.16 15.56 6.22
C PRO A 48 -12.69 16.62 7.22
N GLY A 49 -12.13 17.72 6.73
CA GLY A 49 -11.79 18.89 7.52
C GLY A 49 -10.29 19.11 7.71
N ARG A 50 -9.91 19.97 8.66
CA ARG A 50 -8.52 20.26 9.01
C ARG A 50 -8.02 19.24 10.01
N HIS A 51 -6.78 18.78 9.85
CA HIS A 51 -6.17 17.75 10.67
C HIS A 51 -5.08 18.33 11.56
N PHE A 52 -5.03 17.90 12.81
CA PHE A 52 -4.05 18.34 13.79
C PHE A 52 -3.43 17.13 14.49
N PHE A 53 -2.13 17.17 14.67
CA PHE A 53 -1.44 16.33 15.64
C PHE A 53 -1.47 17.05 16.99
N VAL A 54 -1.84 16.34 18.05
CA VAL A 54 -1.93 16.89 19.41
C VAL A 54 -1.20 15.96 20.35
N ASP A 55 -0.27 16.51 21.11
CA ASP A 55 0.39 15.87 22.25
C ASP A 55 0.13 16.66 23.54
N GLU A 56 0.86 16.34 24.62
CA GLU A 56 0.66 16.98 25.93
C GLU A 56 1.00 18.47 25.95
N GLU A 57 1.85 18.94 25.04
CA GLU A 57 2.38 20.33 25.06
C GLU A 57 2.06 21.12 23.80
N HIS A 58 1.77 20.45 22.69
CA HIS A 58 1.66 21.07 21.36
C HIS A 58 0.47 20.59 20.56
N ALA A 59 -0.03 21.49 19.70
CA ALA A 59 -0.97 21.16 18.63
C ALA A 59 -0.41 21.70 17.32
N GLU A 60 -0.14 20.83 16.37
CA GLU A 60 0.40 21.18 15.05
C GLU A 60 -0.57 20.77 13.95
N GLU A 61 -0.81 21.67 13.00
CA GLU A 61 -1.65 21.35 11.86
C GLU A 61 -0.89 20.42 10.91
N LEU A 62 -1.49 19.27 10.62
CA LEU A 62 -0.94 18.33 9.66
C LEU A 62 -1.07 18.91 8.24
N PRO A 63 -0.06 18.69 7.38
CA PRO A 63 -0.13 19.13 5.99
C PRO A 63 -1.34 18.54 5.29
N GLU A 64 -1.89 19.26 4.32
CA GLU A 64 -2.91 18.70 3.44
C GLU A 64 -2.45 17.37 2.87
N ASN A 65 -3.34 16.40 2.96
CA ASN A 65 -3.13 14.99 2.69
C ASN A 65 -2.19 14.73 1.51
N ILE A 66 -0.99 14.25 1.80
CA ILE A 66 -0.06 13.75 0.79
C ILE A 66 -0.63 12.53 0.00
N PHE A 67 -1.68 11.90 0.52
CA PHE A 67 -2.42 10.82 -0.17
C PHE A 67 -3.50 11.34 -1.12
N SER A 68 -3.90 12.63 -1.04
CA SER A 68 -5.02 13.18 -1.82
C SER A 68 -4.67 13.62 -3.24
N LYS A 69 -3.39 13.64 -3.62
CA LYS A 69 -3.02 14.00 -5.00
C LYS A 69 -3.34 12.92 -6.05
N GLN A 70 -3.86 11.75 -5.66
CA GLN A 70 -4.23 10.67 -6.58
C GLN A 70 -5.68 10.18 -6.51
N GLU A 71 -6.54 10.76 -5.67
CA GLU A 71 -7.92 10.27 -5.50
C GLU A 71 -8.98 11.34 -5.80
N GLN A 72 -8.80 12.14 -6.83
CA GLN A 72 -9.92 12.88 -7.40
C GLN A 72 -10.41 12.21 -8.67
N SER A 73 -11.67 11.77 -8.58
CA SER A 73 -12.59 11.39 -9.66
C SER A 73 -12.69 9.90 -9.99
N GLY A 74 -13.76 9.31 -9.54
CA GLY A 74 -14.34 8.09 -10.07
C GLY A 74 -14.94 7.20 -8.96
N PRO A 75 -15.86 6.32 -9.28
CA PRO A 75 -16.33 5.31 -8.34
C PRO A 75 -15.13 4.56 -7.79
N TYR A 76 -15.12 4.29 -6.50
CA TYR A 76 -14.02 3.67 -5.73
C TYR A 76 -13.59 2.34 -6.38
N MET A 77 -12.76 2.42 -7.39
CA MET A 77 -12.15 1.25 -8.00
C MET A 77 -11.01 0.82 -7.10
N ALA A 78 -11.22 -0.25 -6.35
CA ALA A 78 -10.15 -0.91 -5.62
C ALA A 78 -8.96 -1.10 -6.57
N GLU A 79 -7.76 -0.69 -6.17
CA GLU A 79 -6.56 -0.83 -6.99
C GLU A 79 -6.15 -2.29 -7.06
N LYS A 80 -6.83 -3.03 -7.92
CA LYS A 80 -6.54 -4.43 -8.18
C LYS A 80 -5.58 -4.57 -9.37
N ILE A 81 -4.83 -5.63 -9.35
CA ILE A 81 -3.91 -6.00 -10.43
C ILE A 81 -4.54 -7.12 -11.25
N PRO A 82 -4.85 -6.87 -12.54
CA PRO A 82 -5.44 -7.89 -13.39
C PRO A 82 -4.41 -8.91 -13.84
N ALA A 83 -4.78 -10.18 -13.79
CA ALA A 83 -4.00 -11.28 -14.37
C ALA A 83 -4.91 -12.27 -15.08
N ARG A 84 -4.37 -13.02 -16.04
CA ARG A 84 -5.11 -13.98 -16.86
C ARG A 84 -4.96 -15.40 -16.35
N MET A 85 -6.07 -16.13 -16.34
CA MET A 85 -6.13 -17.57 -16.13
C MET A 85 -7.10 -18.18 -17.15
N GLY A 86 -6.57 -18.69 -18.28
CA GLY A 86 -7.38 -19.11 -19.43
C GLY A 86 -8.18 -17.93 -19.99
N ASP A 87 -9.48 -18.08 -20.09
CA ASP A 87 -10.42 -17.05 -20.59
C ASP A 87 -10.89 -16.09 -19.48
N LYS A 88 -10.44 -16.27 -18.24
CA LYS A 88 -10.84 -15.44 -17.11
C LYS A 88 -9.78 -14.37 -16.80
N ILE A 89 -10.26 -13.19 -16.36
CA ILE A 89 -9.42 -12.15 -15.77
C ILE A 89 -9.67 -12.19 -14.26
N LEU A 90 -8.62 -12.47 -13.51
CA LEU A 90 -8.61 -12.40 -12.07
C LEU A 90 -8.12 -11.02 -11.64
N LEU A 91 -8.67 -10.49 -10.55
CA LEU A 91 -8.32 -9.18 -9.99
C LEU A 91 -7.75 -9.40 -8.59
N PHE A 92 -6.43 -9.25 -8.46
CA PHE A 92 -5.71 -9.45 -7.19
C PHE A 92 -5.59 -8.16 -6.41
N ASP A 93 -5.80 -8.23 -5.11
CA ASP A 93 -5.41 -7.17 -4.20
C ASP A 93 -3.87 -7.14 -4.07
N PRO A 94 -3.25 -5.96 -3.92
CA PRO A 94 -1.79 -5.88 -3.78
C PRO A 94 -1.21 -6.71 -2.63
N ASP A 95 -1.93 -6.84 -1.53
CA ASP A 95 -1.53 -7.62 -0.35
C ASP A 95 -1.57 -9.14 -0.56
N GLU A 96 -2.28 -9.62 -1.59
CA GLU A 96 -2.27 -11.03 -1.99
C GLU A 96 -1.01 -11.41 -2.76
N ILE A 97 -0.33 -10.41 -3.38
CA ILE A 97 0.82 -10.64 -4.27
C ILE A 97 2.10 -10.69 -3.44
N ASP A 98 2.84 -11.78 -3.56
CA ASP A 98 4.12 -11.96 -2.89
C ASP A 98 5.25 -11.26 -3.66
N TYR A 99 5.34 -11.51 -4.97
CA TYR A 99 6.28 -10.84 -5.87
C TYR A 99 5.83 -10.94 -7.32
N ILE A 100 6.49 -10.21 -8.19
CA ILE A 100 6.29 -10.22 -9.63
C ILE A 100 7.59 -10.58 -10.31
N GLU A 101 7.49 -11.50 -11.27
CA GLU A 101 8.62 -11.98 -12.07
C GLU A 101 8.40 -11.69 -13.55
N SER A 102 9.42 -11.18 -14.21
CA SER A 102 9.48 -11.07 -15.67
C SER A 102 10.31 -12.21 -16.23
N MET A 103 9.67 -13.11 -16.94
CA MET A 103 10.29 -14.30 -17.55
C MET A 103 9.87 -14.43 -19.02
N GLN A 104 10.83 -14.58 -19.93
CA GLN A 104 10.60 -14.77 -21.38
C GLN A 104 9.70 -13.66 -22.00
N GLY A 105 9.86 -12.41 -21.56
CA GLY A 105 9.07 -11.26 -22.05
C GLY A 105 7.64 -11.18 -21.55
N LYS A 106 7.26 -12.01 -20.59
CA LYS A 106 5.96 -12.00 -19.92
C LYS A 106 6.13 -11.73 -18.43
N ASN A 107 5.16 -11.06 -17.83
CA ASN A 107 5.16 -10.76 -16.41
C ASN A 107 4.15 -11.67 -15.70
N TYR A 108 4.56 -12.19 -14.54
CA TYR A 108 3.77 -13.09 -13.72
C TYR A 108 3.64 -12.56 -12.31
N LEU A 109 2.43 -12.54 -11.80
CA LEU A 109 2.13 -12.34 -10.39
C LEU A 109 2.29 -13.66 -9.66
N HIS A 110 3.09 -13.71 -8.62
CA HIS A 110 3.19 -14.84 -7.71
C HIS A 110 2.33 -14.57 -6.48
N VAL A 111 1.35 -15.45 -6.26
CA VAL A 111 0.37 -15.36 -5.18
C VAL A 111 0.36 -16.70 -4.47
N ARG A 112 0.94 -16.79 -3.29
CA ARG A 112 1.17 -18.03 -2.55
C ARG A 112 2.03 -19.01 -3.39
N GLN A 113 1.46 -20.16 -3.80
CA GLN A 113 2.17 -21.19 -4.60
C GLN A 113 1.81 -21.12 -6.10
N ASP A 114 0.92 -20.21 -6.50
CA ASP A 114 0.44 -20.08 -7.86
C ASP A 114 1.06 -18.88 -8.57
N ARG A 115 1.10 -18.94 -9.91
CA ARG A 115 1.52 -17.80 -10.74
C ARG A 115 0.49 -17.50 -11.81
N PHE A 116 0.27 -16.20 -12.04
CA PHE A 116 -0.74 -15.70 -12.97
C PHE A 116 -0.12 -14.71 -13.93
N GLN A 117 -0.36 -14.88 -15.25
CA GLN A 117 0.20 -13.97 -16.25
C GLN A 117 -0.49 -12.62 -16.19
N CYS A 118 0.32 -11.54 -16.06
CA CYS A 118 -0.12 -10.15 -16.10
C CYS A 118 0.29 -9.49 -17.41
N SER A 119 -0.60 -8.69 -18.00
CA SER A 119 -0.31 -7.96 -19.24
C SER A 119 0.34 -6.59 -19.01
N MET A 120 0.37 -6.11 -17.78
CA MET A 120 1.02 -4.83 -17.43
C MET A 120 2.54 -4.98 -17.51
N THR A 121 3.21 -3.90 -17.90
CA THR A 121 4.66 -3.83 -17.90
C THR A 121 5.25 -3.76 -16.49
N MET A 122 6.53 -4.11 -16.33
CA MET A 122 7.24 -4.01 -15.04
C MET A 122 7.25 -2.57 -14.50
N ASP A 123 7.31 -1.56 -15.37
CA ASP A 123 7.36 -0.16 -14.96
C ASP A 123 5.98 0.33 -14.49
N GLU A 124 4.90 -0.06 -15.16
CA GLU A 124 3.53 0.20 -14.71
C GLU A 124 3.24 -0.47 -13.37
N LEU A 125 3.63 -1.76 -13.22
CA LEU A 125 3.47 -2.51 -11.98
C LEU A 125 4.27 -1.87 -10.84
N CYS A 126 5.53 -1.48 -11.10
CA CYS A 126 6.36 -0.81 -10.11
C CYS A 126 5.75 0.51 -9.64
N SER A 127 5.27 1.34 -10.57
CA SER A 127 4.64 2.63 -10.25
C SER A 127 3.35 2.45 -9.46
N LYS A 128 2.49 1.51 -9.89
CA LYS A 128 1.19 1.25 -9.27
C LYS A 128 1.32 0.64 -7.88
N LEU A 129 2.31 -0.23 -7.67
CA LEU A 129 2.48 -0.99 -6.44
C LEU A 129 3.42 -0.33 -5.41
N LYS A 130 4.14 0.72 -5.79
CA LYS A 130 5.09 1.41 -4.90
C LYS A 130 4.45 1.82 -3.56
N LYS A 131 3.25 2.37 -3.60
CA LYS A 131 2.52 2.83 -2.40
C LYS A 131 2.05 1.69 -1.48
N PHE A 132 2.06 0.44 -1.98
CA PHE A 132 1.71 -0.76 -1.20
C PHE A 132 2.94 -1.48 -0.63
N GLY A 133 4.12 -0.83 -0.67
CA GLY A 133 5.34 -1.39 -0.11
C GLY A 133 6.08 -2.37 -1.04
N PHE A 134 5.81 -2.30 -2.35
CA PHE A 134 6.57 -3.06 -3.33
C PHE A 134 7.87 -2.35 -3.72
N PHE A 135 8.89 -3.16 -3.91
CA PHE A 135 10.24 -2.72 -4.23
C PHE A 135 10.79 -3.48 -5.44
N ARG A 136 11.34 -2.74 -6.41
CA ARG A 136 11.98 -3.37 -7.57
C ARG A 136 13.39 -3.82 -7.21
N SER A 137 13.54 -5.07 -6.82
CA SER A 137 14.82 -5.65 -6.40
C SER A 137 15.78 -5.92 -7.56
N HIS A 138 15.24 -6.23 -8.74
CA HIS A 138 15.99 -6.55 -9.95
C HIS A 138 15.24 -6.07 -11.20
N ARG A 139 15.91 -5.98 -12.36
CA ARG A 139 15.23 -5.65 -13.62
C ARG A 139 14.03 -6.54 -13.93
N SER A 140 14.05 -7.78 -13.46
CA SER A 140 13.02 -8.80 -13.68
C SER A 140 12.19 -9.11 -12.45
N TYR A 141 12.38 -8.42 -11.31
CA TYR A 141 11.65 -8.71 -10.08
C TYR A 141 11.17 -7.45 -9.36
N ILE A 142 9.89 -7.49 -8.95
CA ILE A 142 9.28 -6.52 -8.03
C ILE A 142 8.74 -7.32 -6.85
N VAL A 143 9.08 -6.95 -5.62
CA VAL A 143 8.85 -7.74 -4.41
C VAL A 143 8.00 -6.98 -3.42
N ASN A 144 7.03 -7.63 -2.82
CA ASN A 144 6.29 -7.11 -1.68
C ASN A 144 7.18 -7.21 -0.43
N MET A 145 7.71 -6.07 0.04
CA MET A 145 8.63 -6.04 1.16
C MET A 145 8.00 -6.50 2.49
N GLN A 146 6.69 -6.47 2.62
CA GLN A 146 5.98 -7.02 3.79
C GLN A 146 6.04 -8.55 3.85
N ARG A 147 6.28 -9.19 2.71
CA ARG A 147 6.41 -10.66 2.56
C ARG A 147 7.86 -11.13 2.59
N VAL A 148 8.84 -10.23 2.64
CA VAL A 148 10.26 -10.59 2.78
C VAL A 148 10.56 -10.94 4.24
N SER A 149 11.28 -12.06 4.45
CA SER A 149 11.76 -12.49 5.78
C SER A 149 13.23 -12.15 6.00
N GLU A 150 14.06 -12.26 4.96
CA GLU A 150 15.51 -12.12 5.10
C GLU A 150 16.15 -11.47 3.86
N VAL A 151 17.23 -10.73 4.11
CA VAL A 151 18.19 -10.30 3.08
C VAL A 151 19.43 -11.15 3.21
N MET A 152 19.71 -11.99 2.22
CA MET A 152 20.84 -12.93 2.26
C MET A 152 21.99 -12.42 1.40
N LYS A 153 23.19 -12.53 1.95
CA LYS A 153 24.43 -12.23 1.24
C LYS A 153 25.11 -13.54 0.79
N TRP A 154 25.22 -13.75 -0.51
CA TRP A 154 25.87 -14.92 -1.08
C TRP A 154 27.36 -14.74 -1.29
N THR A 155 27.74 -13.57 -1.81
CA THR A 155 29.14 -13.19 -2.03
C THR A 155 29.35 -11.74 -1.66
N LYS A 156 30.57 -11.23 -1.82
CA LYS A 156 30.90 -9.82 -1.55
C LYS A 156 29.96 -8.81 -2.27
N ASN A 157 29.42 -9.20 -3.45
CA ASN A 157 28.62 -8.32 -4.31
C ASN A 157 27.29 -8.93 -4.75
N SER A 158 26.87 -10.06 -4.17
CA SER A 158 25.65 -10.78 -4.56
C SER A 158 24.72 -10.93 -3.36
N TYR A 159 23.49 -10.45 -3.51
CA TYR A 159 22.45 -10.48 -2.50
C TYR A 159 21.17 -11.06 -3.08
N SER A 160 20.34 -11.64 -2.21
CA SER A 160 18.98 -12.07 -2.53
C SER A 160 18.03 -11.78 -1.37
N LEU A 161 16.75 -11.76 -1.71
CA LEU A 161 15.66 -11.66 -0.75
C LEU A 161 15.01 -13.02 -0.61
N ARG A 162 14.70 -13.44 0.63
CA ARG A 162 13.92 -14.63 0.93
C ARG A 162 12.50 -14.23 1.30
N MET A 163 11.52 -14.91 0.71
CA MET A 163 10.11 -14.68 0.99
C MET A 163 9.66 -15.45 2.24
N LYS A 164 8.67 -14.92 2.98
CA LYS A 164 8.02 -15.63 4.08
C LYS A 164 7.28 -16.85 3.56
N GLY A 165 7.56 -18.03 4.15
CA GLY A 165 6.89 -19.28 3.77
C GLY A 165 7.40 -19.95 2.48
N GLY A 166 8.41 -19.38 1.82
CA GLY A 166 9.09 -19.97 0.66
C GLY A 166 10.50 -20.41 1.04
N GLU A 167 10.72 -21.71 1.31
CA GLU A 167 12.04 -22.20 1.76
C GLU A 167 13.09 -22.16 0.64
N GLU A 168 12.71 -22.16 -0.64
CA GLU A 168 13.63 -22.26 -1.78
C GLU A 168 13.69 -21.04 -2.71
N GLU A 169 12.79 -20.05 -2.57
CA GLU A 169 12.74 -18.92 -3.49
C GLU A 169 13.66 -17.79 -3.06
N ASN A 170 14.81 -17.70 -3.73
CA ASN A 170 15.78 -16.64 -3.55
C ASN A 170 15.65 -15.61 -4.69
N ILE A 171 15.02 -14.49 -4.41
CA ILE A 171 14.80 -13.43 -5.38
C ILE A 171 16.06 -12.56 -5.48
N PRO A 172 16.63 -12.35 -6.67
CA PRO A 172 17.87 -11.60 -6.83
C PRO A 172 17.68 -10.12 -6.44
N LEU A 173 18.71 -9.58 -5.78
CA LEU A 173 18.81 -8.17 -5.43
C LEU A 173 20.02 -7.56 -6.11
N SER A 174 19.79 -6.63 -7.02
CA SER A 174 20.86 -5.97 -7.76
C SER A 174 21.68 -5.04 -6.87
N LYS A 175 22.99 -4.88 -7.18
CA LYS A 175 23.95 -4.13 -6.36
C LYS A 175 23.50 -2.70 -6.04
N GLY A 176 22.93 -1.98 -7.01
CA GLY A 176 22.44 -0.62 -6.76
C GLY A 176 21.21 -0.57 -5.85
N ARG A 177 20.46 -1.67 -5.78
CA ARG A 177 19.25 -1.74 -4.96
C ARG A 177 19.51 -2.14 -3.50
N ILE A 178 20.65 -2.80 -3.22
CA ILE A 178 21.02 -3.10 -1.83
C ILE A 178 21.31 -1.85 -1.03
N GLU A 179 21.94 -0.84 -1.63
CA GLU A 179 22.26 0.41 -0.94
C GLU A 179 20.95 1.17 -0.56
N GLU A 180 19.96 1.16 -1.43
CA GLU A 180 18.63 1.72 -1.17
C GLU A 180 17.93 1.01 0.01
N LEU A 181 18.05 -0.33 0.11
CA LEU A 181 17.50 -1.08 1.23
C LEU A 181 18.27 -0.85 2.54
N LYS A 182 19.59 -0.73 2.47
CA LYS A 182 20.40 -0.41 3.65
C LYS A 182 20.05 0.97 4.21
N GLU A 183 19.90 1.96 3.36
CA GLU A 183 19.50 3.31 3.76
C GLU A 183 18.11 3.30 4.42
N TYR A 184 17.17 2.53 3.85
CA TYR A 184 15.79 2.47 4.35
C TYR A 184 15.64 1.70 5.66
N TYR A 185 16.37 0.56 5.82
CA TYR A 185 16.24 -0.32 6.99
C TYR A 185 17.39 -0.19 8.01
N GLY A 186 18.44 0.55 7.72
CA GLY A 186 19.53 0.84 8.66
C GLY A 186 20.48 -0.32 8.98
N PHE A 187 20.83 -1.19 8.01
CA PHE A 187 21.74 -2.33 8.21
C PHE A 187 22.99 -2.32 7.34
#